data_a61429fe4c90755823256aba6d29e3b6
#
_entry.id   a61429fe4c90755823256aba6d29e3b6
#
_cell.length_a   1.000
_cell.length_b   1.000
_cell.length_c   1.000
_cell.angle_alpha   90.00
_cell.angle_beta   90.00
_cell.angle_gamma   90.00
#
_symmetry.space_group_name_H-M   'P 1'
#
loop_
_entity.id
_entity.type
_entity.pdbx_description
1 polymer ?
#
loop_
_entity_poly.entity_id
_entity_poly.type
_entity_poly.pdbx_seq_one_letter_code
_entity_poly.pdbx_strand_id
1 'polypeptide(L)'
;IEVNLHEMYIGTFHHICRKILKEFQEYTHLPKNYLAVDQFEQQYLVYEHLSEFAAIPDFRRVIQDSYLKQGELVGISPWRQCQTICRYVNGLSEELLLPEEMRRTCGNQLGGRIEVLARMMMKYTRLEEERHFIDFSRLQKETYALLSSHPEILDRLQKRIRYIMIDEYQDTNFIQEQLIRLLGGCSQQIFVVGDDDQSIYRFRGASIGNILGFSKTYETCHTFKLDTNYRSHPGIVRFCMDWMRGLKSWRGADGRMFRYVKGDIHAASEETGTPVLRITGKDLSECHARIADFIEGLKKRGQITDYNQVAVLCSSVKSNPSRALQLQLRRKGIASYAPRAGWFLKRQEVEWLIGTLLLLFPSFSDSMENRDDMQETRGILDTYFECMGVARMMLAKPGHRA
;
A
#
# COMPACT_ATOMS: atom_id res chain seq x y z
N ILE A 1 -3.14 34.11 -17.56
CA ILE A 1 -3.65 33.97 -16.18
C ILE A 1 -2.46 33.43 -15.38
N GLU A 2 -1.88 34.27 -14.52
CA GLU A 2 -0.89 33.81 -13.54
C GLU A 2 -1.65 33.00 -12.48
N VAL A 3 -1.37 31.72 -12.42
CA VAL A 3 -1.94 30.81 -11.41
C VAL A 3 -0.96 30.75 -10.25
N ASN A 4 -1.38 31.22 -9.06
CA ASN A 4 -0.58 31.09 -7.85
C ASN A 4 -0.70 29.67 -7.29
N LEU A 5 0.25 28.81 -7.68
CA LEU A 5 0.28 27.40 -7.25
C LEU A 5 0.41 27.24 -5.71
N HIS A 6 0.92 28.24 -5.00
CA HIS A 6 1.08 28.19 -3.54
C HIS A 6 -0.27 28.22 -2.80
N GLU A 7 -1.29 28.78 -3.41
CA GLU A 7 -2.66 28.83 -2.83
C GLU A 7 -3.45 27.54 -3.12
N MET A 8 -2.97 26.71 -4.03
CA MET A 8 -3.64 25.45 -4.37
C MET A 8 -3.33 24.34 -3.36
N TYR A 9 -4.31 23.47 -3.16
CA TYR A 9 -4.14 22.22 -2.45
C TYR A 9 -3.77 21.13 -3.45
N ILE A 10 -2.47 20.92 -3.67
CA ILE A 10 -1.96 19.92 -4.61
C ILE A 10 -1.22 18.83 -3.82
N GLY A 11 -1.59 17.58 -4.00
CA GLY A 11 -0.94 16.46 -3.37
C GLY A 11 -1.86 15.26 -3.13
N THR A 12 -1.39 14.31 -2.34
CA THR A 12 -2.21 13.17 -1.89
C THR A 12 -3.22 13.62 -0.84
N PHE A 13 -4.28 12.82 -0.61
CA PHE A 13 -5.25 13.07 0.45
C PHE A 13 -4.58 13.35 1.80
N HIS A 14 -3.59 12.53 2.17
CA HIS A 14 -2.86 12.70 3.43
C HIS A 14 -2.13 14.05 3.51
N HIS A 15 -1.52 14.48 2.42
CA HIS A 15 -0.86 15.79 2.35
C HIS A 15 -1.85 16.94 2.54
N ILE A 16 -2.99 16.85 1.85
CA ILE A 16 -4.05 17.89 1.93
C ILE A 16 -4.67 17.92 3.33
N CYS A 17 -4.98 16.75 3.91
CA CYS A 17 -5.48 16.66 5.29
C CYS A 17 -4.50 17.29 6.28
N ARG A 18 -3.22 16.97 6.18
CA ARG A 18 -2.18 17.56 7.02
C ARG A 18 -2.10 19.08 6.88
N LYS A 19 -2.23 19.61 5.65
CA LYS A 19 -2.23 21.04 5.38
C LYS A 19 -3.44 21.72 6.04
N ILE A 20 -4.64 21.13 5.92
CA ILE A 20 -5.87 21.63 6.55
C ILE A 20 -5.74 21.60 8.08
N LEU A 21 -5.36 20.46 8.66
CA LEU A 21 -5.20 20.34 10.12
C LEU A 21 -4.16 21.31 10.68
N LYS A 22 -3.09 21.59 9.94
CA LYS A 22 -2.09 22.57 10.35
C LYS A 22 -2.62 24.00 10.25
N GLU A 23 -3.41 24.33 9.24
CA GLU A 23 -4.00 25.65 9.05
C GLU A 23 -5.01 25.98 10.16
N PHE A 24 -5.79 24.98 10.58
CA PHE A 24 -6.85 25.13 11.58
C PHE A 24 -6.53 24.40 12.89
N GLN A 25 -5.26 24.32 13.26
CA GLN A 25 -4.79 23.54 14.41
C GLN A 25 -5.43 23.96 15.73
N GLU A 26 -5.76 25.22 15.90
CA GLU A 26 -6.41 25.77 17.10
C GLU A 26 -7.84 25.21 17.33
N TYR A 27 -8.46 24.66 16.30
CA TYR A 27 -9.79 24.02 16.36
C TYR A 27 -9.71 22.51 16.52
N THR A 28 -8.52 21.94 16.61
CA THR A 28 -8.31 20.50 16.78
C THR A 28 -7.86 20.19 18.20
N HIS A 29 -8.11 18.96 18.65
CA HIS A 29 -7.54 18.43 19.89
C HIS A 29 -6.13 17.87 19.72
N LEU A 30 -5.55 18.00 18.53
CA LEU A 30 -4.22 17.47 18.23
C LEU A 30 -3.13 18.32 18.92
N PRO A 31 -2.09 17.69 19.49
CA PRO A 31 -0.92 18.39 19.99
C PRO A 31 -0.26 19.25 18.90
N LYS A 32 0.27 20.42 19.26
CA LYS A 32 0.93 21.30 18.27
C LYS A 32 2.10 20.65 17.54
N ASN A 33 2.75 19.68 18.16
CA ASN A 33 3.95 19.00 17.71
C ASN A 33 3.72 17.50 17.47
N TYR A 34 2.55 17.10 16.95
CA TYR A 34 2.33 15.70 16.58
C TYR A 34 3.28 15.28 15.46
N LEU A 35 3.73 14.03 15.52
CA LEU A 35 4.56 13.39 14.51
C LEU A 35 3.71 12.48 13.63
N ALA A 36 3.71 12.75 12.32
CA ALA A 36 3.07 11.84 11.38
C ALA A 36 3.96 10.61 11.18
N VAL A 37 3.41 9.45 11.50
CA VAL A 37 4.13 8.16 11.47
C VAL A 37 3.79 7.38 10.20
N ASP A 38 4.79 6.68 9.68
CA ASP A 38 4.61 5.77 8.55
C ASP A 38 4.09 4.39 9.00
N GLN A 39 3.89 3.49 8.03
CA GLN A 39 3.39 2.14 8.30
C GLN A 39 4.33 1.32 9.20
N PHE A 40 5.64 1.51 9.08
CA PHE A 40 6.60 0.78 9.90
C PHE A 40 6.57 1.28 11.34
N GLU A 41 6.61 2.59 11.53
CA GLU A 41 6.54 3.24 12.85
C GLU A 41 5.24 2.89 13.57
N GLN A 42 4.12 2.86 12.83
CA GLN A 42 2.82 2.42 13.33
C GLN A 42 2.88 0.97 13.84
N GLN A 43 3.42 0.06 13.03
CA GLN A 43 3.55 -1.36 13.40
C GLN A 43 4.51 -1.54 14.58
N TYR A 44 5.58 -0.76 14.65
CA TYR A 44 6.55 -0.80 15.73
C TYR A 44 5.94 -0.32 17.04
N LEU A 45 5.14 0.76 17.03
CA LEU A 45 4.37 1.20 18.20
C LEU A 45 3.48 0.08 18.75
N VAL A 46 2.77 -0.62 17.87
CA VAL A 46 1.93 -1.76 18.27
C VAL A 46 2.78 -2.91 18.79
N TYR A 47 3.98 -3.15 18.21
CA TYR A 47 4.90 -4.19 18.65
C TYR A 47 5.41 -3.97 20.07
N GLU A 48 5.79 -2.76 20.43
CA GLU A 48 6.22 -2.39 21.78
C GLU A 48 5.13 -2.69 22.84
N HIS A 49 3.85 -2.62 22.45
CA HIS A 49 2.69 -2.81 23.33
C HIS A 49 1.89 -4.08 23.03
N LEU A 50 2.46 -5.04 22.28
CA LEU A 50 1.72 -6.23 21.80
C LEU A 50 1.14 -7.06 22.96
N SER A 51 1.87 -7.20 24.08
CA SER A 51 1.39 -7.91 25.28
C SER A 51 0.09 -7.32 25.82
N GLU A 52 -0.06 -6.01 25.74
CA GLU A 52 -1.24 -5.32 26.20
C GLU A 52 -2.44 -5.51 25.24
N PHE A 53 -2.21 -5.61 23.92
CA PHE A 53 -3.23 -6.02 22.96
C PHE A 53 -3.64 -7.48 23.18
N ALA A 54 -2.65 -8.35 23.43
CA ALA A 54 -2.89 -9.78 23.68
C ALA A 54 -3.68 -10.04 24.99
N ALA A 55 -3.69 -9.10 25.93
CA ALA A 55 -4.49 -9.16 27.15
C ALA A 55 -5.99 -8.84 26.92
N ILE A 56 -6.38 -8.36 25.75
CA ILE A 56 -7.80 -8.14 25.39
C ILE A 56 -8.50 -9.52 25.32
N PRO A 57 -9.61 -9.76 26.03
CA PRO A 57 -10.35 -11.01 25.95
C PRO A 57 -10.70 -11.35 24.49
N ASP A 58 -10.58 -12.62 24.11
CA ASP A 58 -10.82 -13.14 22.76
C ASP A 58 -9.90 -12.59 21.65
N PHE A 59 -8.87 -11.83 21.97
CA PHE A 59 -7.90 -11.28 21.00
C PHE A 59 -7.33 -12.35 20.07
N ARG A 60 -6.84 -13.46 20.64
CA ARG A 60 -6.21 -14.55 19.85
C ARG A 60 -7.16 -15.10 18.80
N ARG A 61 -8.45 -15.29 19.17
CA ARG A 61 -9.48 -15.78 18.24
C ARG A 61 -9.66 -14.83 17.06
N VAL A 62 -9.77 -13.51 17.31
CA VAL A 62 -9.97 -12.51 16.25
C VAL A 62 -8.75 -12.44 15.32
N ILE A 63 -7.54 -12.55 15.86
CA ILE A 63 -6.32 -12.59 15.04
C ILE A 63 -6.25 -13.89 14.22
N GLN A 64 -6.50 -15.05 14.82
CA GLN A 64 -6.49 -16.34 14.12
C GLN A 64 -7.53 -16.41 13.00
N ASP A 65 -8.75 -15.93 13.22
CA ASP A 65 -9.82 -15.92 12.20
C ASP A 65 -9.41 -15.16 10.92
N SER A 66 -8.51 -14.18 11.03
CA SER A 66 -7.98 -13.46 9.85
C SER A 66 -7.04 -14.30 8.97
N TYR A 67 -6.48 -15.39 9.51
CA TYR A 67 -5.56 -16.29 8.81
C TYR A 67 -6.20 -17.65 8.46
N LEU A 68 -7.23 -18.10 9.16
CA LEU A 68 -7.94 -19.36 8.89
C LEU A 68 -8.50 -19.44 7.46
N LYS A 69 -8.85 -18.31 6.85
CA LYS A 69 -9.27 -18.25 5.45
C LYS A 69 -8.15 -18.59 4.46
N GLN A 70 -6.91 -18.68 4.90
CA GLN A 70 -5.73 -19.01 4.09
C GLN A 70 -5.18 -20.43 4.34
N GLY A 71 -5.84 -21.22 5.22
CA GLY A 71 -5.45 -22.62 5.49
C GLY A 71 -4.20 -22.79 6.35
N GLU A 72 -3.65 -21.73 6.91
CA GLU A 72 -2.45 -21.77 7.75
C GLU A 72 -2.81 -21.91 9.25
N LEU A 73 -2.62 -23.12 9.78
CA LEU A 73 -2.73 -23.44 11.22
C LEU A 73 -1.40 -23.23 11.98
N VAL A 74 -0.47 -22.47 11.44
CA VAL A 74 0.85 -22.21 12.05
C VAL A 74 0.78 -20.97 12.92
N GLY A 75 1.53 -20.94 14.02
CA GLY A 75 1.58 -19.82 14.96
C GLY A 75 1.84 -18.49 14.24
N ILE A 76 1.00 -17.49 14.49
CA ILE A 76 1.10 -16.17 13.85
C ILE A 76 2.20 -15.39 14.59
N SER A 77 3.24 -15.00 13.87
CA SER A 77 4.34 -14.26 14.46
C SER A 77 3.89 -12.93 15.08
N PRO A 78 4.58 -12.42 16.12
CA PRO A 78 4.29 -11.15 16.74
C PRO A 78 4.18 -10.00 15.73
N TRP A 79 5.08 -9.93 14.76
CA TRP A 79 5.05 -8.89 13.73
C TRP A 79 3.81 -8.98 12.83
N ARG A 80 3.41 -10.19 12.44
CA ARG A 80 2.17 -10.40 11.67
C ARG A 80 0.92 -10.04 12.49
N GLN A 81 0.94 -10.27 13.81
CA GLN A 81 -0.13 -9.80 14.69
C GLN A 81 -0.22 -8.28 14.66
N CYS A 82 0.90 -7.57 14.78
CA CYS A 82 0.96 -6.11 14.69
C CYS A 82 0.42 -5.59 13.35
N GLN A 83 0.83 -6.19 12.24
CA GLN A 83 0.29 -5.86 10.91
C GLN A 83 -1.23 -6.03 10.83
N THR A 84 -1.76 -7.06 11.48
CA THR A 84 -3.20 -7.34 11.51
C THR A 84 -3.95 -6.32 12.36
N ILE A 85 -3.40 -5.96 13.53
CA ILE A 85 -3.96 -4.92 14.40
C ILE A 85 -4.01 -3.60 13.62
N CYS A 86 -2.90 -3.15 13.04
CA CYS A 86 -2.84 -1.90 12.26
C CYS A 86 -3.85 -1.91 11.11
N ARG A 87 -3.97 -3.01 10.37
CA ARG A 87 -4.95 -3.15 9.30
C ARG A 87 -6.40 -3.00 9.79
N TYR A 88 -6.74 -3.56 10.95
CA TYR A 88 -8.08 -3.41 11.53
C TYR A 88 -8.33 -1.98 12.00
N VAL A 89 -7.40 -1.39 12.73
CA VAL A 89 -7.54 -0.03 13.26
C VAL A 89 -7.65 0.98 12.12
N ASN A 90 -6.79 0.86 11.10
CA ASN A 90 -6.85 1.72 9.92
C ASN A 90 -8.19 1.57 9.19
N GLY A 91 -8.62 0.33 8.93
CA GLY A 91 -9.90 0.08 8.27
C GLY A 91 -11.10 0.66 9.04
N LEU A 92 -11.13 0.52 10.37
CA LEU A 92 -12.19 1.11 11.20
C LEU A 92 -12.17 2.65 11.15
N SER A 93 -10.99 3.25 11.14
CA SER A 93 -10.83 4.71 11.02
C SER A 93 -11.26 5.22 9.65
N GLU A 94 -10.88 4.50 8.58
CA GLU A 94 -11.20 4.85 7.19
C GLU A 94 -12.69 4.66 6.85
N GLU A 95 -13.39 3.77 7.56
CA GLU A 95 -14.84 3.60 7.49
C GLU A 95 -15.60 4.51 8.48
N LEU A 96 -14.91 5.43 9.18
CA LEU A 96 -15.46 6.36 10.18
C LEU A 96 -16.22 5.65 11.31
N LEU A 97 -15.85 4.40 11.62
CA LEU A 97 -16.51 3.63 12.68
C LEU A 97 -15.99 4.07 14.05
N LEU A 98 -16.92 4.39 14.95
CA LEU A 98 -16.61 4.70 16.34
C LEU A 98 -16.84 3.46 17.22
N PRO A 99 -15.97 3.20 18.22
CA PRO A 99 -16.09 2.06 19.10
C PRO A 99 -17.46 1.94 19.78
N GLU A 100 -18.03 3.06 20.22
CA GLU A 100 -19.35 3.13 20.88
C GLU A 100 -20.48 2.79 19.92
N GLU A 101 -20.42 3.28 18.69
CA GLU A 101 -21.40 3.01 17.64
C GLU A 101 -21.35 1.54 17.21
N MET A 102 -20.15 0.99 17.08
CA MET A 102 -19.96 -0.43 16.77
C MET A 102 -20.65 -1.32 17.82
N ARG A 103 -20.47 -1.02 19.11
CA ARG A 103 -21.11 -1.74 20.22
C ARG A 103 -22.61 -1.63 20.18
N ARG A 104 -23.15 -0.43 19.93
CA ARG A 104 -24.59 -0.17 19.91
C ARG A 104 -25.29 -0.84 18.72
N THR A 105 -24.70 -0.80 17.53
CA THR A 105 -25.33 -1.22 16.27
C THR A 105 -25.32 -2.74 16.10
N CYS A 106 -24.26 -3.39 16.54
CA CYS A 106 -24.04 -4.81 16.21
C CYS A 106 -24.62 -5.78 17.26
N GLY A 107 -25.02 -5.32 18.44
CA GLY A 107 -25.63 -6.16 19.48
C GLY A 107 -24.90 -7.48 19.71
N ASN A 108 -25.65 -8.54 20.11
CA ASN A 108 -25.07 -9.86 20.39
C ASN A 108 -24.80 -10.74 19.15
N GLN A 109 -25.16 -10.30 17.94
CA GLN A 109 -25.13 -11.17 16.74
C GLN A 109 -23.72 -11.47 16.20
N LEU A 110 -22.74 -10.59 16.40
CA LEU A 110 -21.35 -10.79 15.96
C LEU A 110 -20.41 -11.20 17.11
N GLY A 111 -20.96 -11.50 18.29
CA GLY A 111 -20.23 -11.99 19.46
C GLY A 111 -19.11 -11.06 19.91
N GLY A 112 -18.12 -11.59 20.64
CA GLY A 112 -17.00 -10.84 21.17
C GLY A 112 -16.07 -10.15 20.15
N ARG A 113 -16.21 -10.45 18.84
CA ARG A 113 -15.31 -9.90 17.81
C ARG A 113 -15.36 -8.37 17.72
N ILE A 114 -16.56 -7.79 17.74
CA ILE A 114 -16.71 -6.33 17.67
C ILE A 114 -16.16 -5.66 18.91
N GLU A 115 -16.39 -6.26 20.06
CA GLU A 115 -15.84 -5.77 21.32
C GLU A 115 -14.30 -5.79 21.30
N VAL A 116 -13.69 -6.85 20.77
CA VAL A 116 -12.24 -6.94 20.60
C VAL A 116 -11.74 -5.82 19.68
N LEU A 117 -12.37 -5.63 18.52
CA LEU A 117 -11.99 -4.59 17.56
C LEU A 117 -12.14 -3.18 18.16
N ALA A 118 -13.25 -2.94 18.88
CA ALA A 118 -13.47 -1.66 19.57
C ALA A 118 -12.37 -1.40 20.62
N ARG A 119 -12.03 -2.40 21.44
CA ARG A 119 -10.95 -2.29 22.45
C ARG A 119 -9.59 -2.10 21.82
N MET A 120 -9.30 -2.79 20.71
CA MET A 120 -8.05 -2.60 19.95
C MET A 120 -7.94 -1.17 19.44
N MET A 121 -9.02 -0.62 18.87
CA MET A 121 -9.05 0.75 18.37
C MET A 121 -8.87 1.77 19.51
N MET A 122 -9.59 1.63 20.62
CA MET A 122 -9.45 2.52 21.78
C MET A 122 -8.02 2.51 22.33
N LYS A 123 -7.43 1.32 22.47
CA LYS A 123 -6.07 1.17 22.95
C LYS A 123 -5.06 1.81 22.01
N TYR A 124 -5.20 1.57 20.71
CA TYR A 124 -4.31 2.16 19.73
C TYR A 124 -4.38 3.68 19.72
N THR A 125 -5.59 4.27 19.71
CA THR A 125 -5.79 5.72 19.79
C THR A 125 -5.13 6.33 21.02
N ARG A 126 -5.24 5.66 22.17
CA ARG A 126 -4.57 6.11 23.40
C ARG A 126 -3.04 6.10 23.26
N LEU A 127 -2.46 5.08 22.66
CA LEU A 127 -1.01 5.02 22.43
C LEU A 127 -0.52 6.13 21.51
N GLU A 128 -1.28 6.45 20.46
CA GLU A 128 -0.98 7.59 19.59
C GLU A 128 -1.00 8.93 20.36
N GLU A 129 -1.99 9.12 21.24
CA GLU A 129 -2.12 10.34 22.06
C GLU A 129 -0.96 10.46 23.05
N GLU A 130 -0.60 9.39 23.75
CA GLU A 130 0.51 9.37 24.71
C GLU A 130 1.87 9.65 24.03
N ARG A 131 2.06 9.23 22.78
CA ARG A 131 3.29 9.46 22.01
C ARG A 131 3.26 10.69 21.12
N HIS A 132 2.14 11.41 21.06
CA HIS A 132 1.90 12.50 20.11
C HIS A 132 2.10 12.08 18.65
N PHE A 133 1.72 10.85 18.32
CA PHE A 133 1.76 10.28 16.98
C PHE A 133 0.42 10.47 16.28
N ILE A 134 0.46 10.48 14.96
CA ILE A 134 -0.73 10.43 14.11
C ILE A 134 -0.42 9.62 12.86
N ASP A 135 -1.18 8.58 12.60
CA ASP A 135 -1.06 7.81 11.38
C ASP A 135 -1.88 8.42 10.22
N PHE A 136 -1.73 7.84 9.04
CA PHE A 136 -2.40 8.36 7.84
C PHE A 136 -3.92 8.23 7.88
N SER A 137 -4.47 7.20 8.49
CA SER A 137 -5.91 7.00 8.61
C SER A 137 -6.50 7.99 9.62
N ARG A 138 -5.81 8.22 10.74
CA ARG A 138 -6.20 9.22 11.74
C ARG A 138 -6.12 10.64 11.18
N LEU A 139 -5.12 10.98 10.37
CA LEU A 139 -5.04 12.29 9.70
C LEU A 139 -6.33 12.60 8.92
N GLN A 140 -6.84 11.64 8.17
CA GLN A 140 -8.08 11.80 7.40
C GLN A 140 -9.28 11.90 8.34
N LYS A 141 -9.35 11.06 9.37
CA LYS A 141 -10.44 11.06 10.36
C LYS A 141 -10.52 12.38 11.13
N GLU A 142 -9.40 12.90 11.61
CA GLU A 142 -9.35 14.20 12.32
C GLU A 142 -9.74 15.35 11.38
N THR A 143 -9.34 15.29 10.10
CA THR A 143 -9.77 16.29 9.11
C THR A 143 -11.28 16.23 8.88
N TYR A 144 -11.84 15.02 8.74
CA TYR A 144 -13.27 14.84 8.60
C TYR A 144 -14.03 15.36 9.84
N ALA A 145 -13.55 15.03 11.03
CA ALA A 145 -14.14 15.48 12.29
C ALA A 145 -14.09 17.01 12.40
N LEU A 146 -12.96 17.65 12.10
CA LEU A 146 -12.82 19.11 12.06
C LEU A 146 -13.85 19.76 11.14
N LEU A 147 -13.91 19.30 9.89
CA LEU A 147 -14.81 19.89 8.89
C LEU A 147 -16.30 19.65 9.20
N SER A 148 -16.63 18.52 9.82
CA SER A 148 -18.01 18.20 10.20
C SER A 148 -18.47 18.95 11.43
N SER A 149 -17.55 19.27 12.37
CA SER A 149 -17.87 19.94 13.63
C SER A 149 -17.80 21.47 13.55
N HIS A 150 -17.13 22.01 12.53
CA HIS A 150 -16.89 23.45 12.36
C HIS A 150 -17.38 23.95 10.99
N PRO A 151 -18.71 24.23 10.87
CA PRO A 151 -19.28 24.71 9.61
C PRO A 151 -18.63 25.99 9.07
N GLU A 152 -18.13 26.86 9.95
CA GLU A 152 -17.43 28.10 9.61
C GLU A 152 -16.11 27.83 8.88
N ILE A 153 -15.37 26.80 9.29
CA ILE A 153 -14.13 26.37 8.64
C ILE A 153 -14.46 25.75 7.28
N LEU A 154 -15.47 24.90 7.25
CA LEU A 154 -15.93 24.26 6.02
C LEU A 154 -16.37 25.30 4.99
N ASP A 155 -17.20 26.29 5.38
CA ASP A 155 -17.63 27.38 4.50
C ASP A 155 -16.45 28.19 3.96
N ARG A 156 -15.47 28.50 4.82
CA ARG A 156 -14.24 29.20 4.41
C ARG A 156 -13.45 28.40 3.36
N LEU A 157 -13.30 27.08 3.54
CA LEU A 157 -12.62 26.22 2.58
C LEU A 157 -13.42 26.08 1.28
N GLN A 158 -14.74 25.92 1.33
CA GLN A 158 -15.60 25.81 0.16
C GLN A 158 -15.59 27.10 -0.69
N LYS A 159 -15.53 28.28 -0.06
CA LYS A 159 -15.39 29.56 -0.78
C LYS A 159 -14.03 29.70 -1.47
N ARG A 160 -12.98 29.15 -0.89
CA ARG A 160 -11.62 29.17 -1.43
C ARG A 160 -11.38 28.11 -2.49
N ILE A 161 -11.89 26.89 -2.27
CA ILE A 161 -11.76 25.76 -3.18
C ILE A 161 -12.92 25.75 -4.16
N ARG A 162 -12.69 26.27 -5.36
CA ARG A 162 -13.73 26.35 -6.41
C ARG A 162 -13.85 25.07 -7.21
N TYR A 163 -12.76 24.34 -7.37
CA TYR A 163 -12.66 23.10 -8.17
C TYR A 163 -11.94 22.05 -7.37
N ILE A 164 -12.47 20.84 -7.40
CA ILE A 164 -11.85 19.65 -6.83
C ILE A 164 -11.57 18.70 -8.00
N MET A 165 -10.30 18.35 -8.20
CA MET A 165 -9.87 17.42 -9.24
C MET A 165 -9.22 16.21 -8.60
N ILE A 166 -9.71 15.02 -8.90
CA ILE A 166 -9.21 13.77 -8.33
C ILE A 166 -8.83 12.83 -9.46
N ASP A 167 -7.58 12.42 -9.46
CA ASP A 167 -7.07 11.36 -10.33
C ASP A 167 -7.14 10.01 -9.63
N GLU A 168 -7.16 8.92 -10.41
CA GLU A 168 -7.26 7.53 -9.91
C GLU A 168 -8.43 7.33 -8.92
N TYR A 169 -9.58 7.93 -9.24
CA TYR A 169 -10.72 7.96 -8.32
C TYR A 169 -11.23 6.57 -7.90
N GLN A 170 -11.00 5.52 -8.70
CA GLN A 170 -11.34 4.13 -8.36
C GLN A 170 -10.57 3.60 -7.14
N ASP A 171 -9.47 4.26 -6.75
CA ASP A 171 -8.64 3.84 -5.61
C ASP A 171 -9.02 4.59 -4.31
N THR A 172 -10.05 5.43 -4.34
CA THR A 172 -10.53 6.14 -3.15
C THR A 172 -11.24 5.19 -2.18
N ASN A 173 -11.02 5.42 -0.86
CA ASN A 173 -11.73 4.74 0.22
C ASN A 173 -12.94 5.56 0.70
N PHE A 174 -13.68 5.04 1.70
CA PHE A 174 -14.90 5.68 2.19
C PHE A 174 -14.66 7.08 2.76
N ILE A 175 -13.68 7.24 3.66
CA ILE A 175 -13.42 8.55 4.27
C ILE A 175 -12.98 9.60 3.27
N GLN A 176 -12.21 9.21 2.23
CA GLN A 176 -11.79 10.11 1.16
C GLN A 176 -13.01 10.61 0.38
N GLU A 177 -13.95 9.73 0.07
CA GLU A 177 -15.21 10.11 -0.56
C GLU A 177 -16.01 11.07 0.33
N GLN A 178 -16.08 10.84 1.64
CA GLN A 178 -16.76 11.74 2.57
C GLN A 178 -16.08 13.13 2.62
N LEU A 179 -14.76 13.18 2.62
CA LEU A 179 -14.00 14.46 2.56
C LEU A 179 -14.26 15.20 1.24
N ILE A 180 -14.31 14.50 0.11
CA ILE A 180 -14.65 15.09 -1.19
C ILE A 180 -16.05 15.72 -1.13
N ARG A 181 -17.02 15.01 -0.59
CA ARG A 181 -18.42 15.49 -0.46
C ARG A 181 -18.51 16.72 0.42
N LEU A 182 -17.84 16.71 1.57
CA LEU A 182 -17.81 17.90 2.46
C LEU A 182 -17.19 19.10 1.74
N LEU A 183 -16.02 18.95 1.17
CA LEU A 183 -15.31 20.05 0.51
C LEU A 183 -16.02 20.55 -0.76
N GLY A 184 -16.66 19.65 -1.51
CA GLY A 184 -17.41 19.99 -2.72
C GLY A 184 -18.67 20.82 -2.44
N GLY A 185 -19.31 20.59 -1.29
CA GLY A 185 -20.49 21.32 -0.86
C GLY A 185 -21.59 21.38 -1.92
N CYS A 186 -22.36 22.47 -1.94
CA CYS A 186 -23.44 22.70 -2.89
C CYS A 186 -22.97 23.13 -4.29
N SER A 187 -21.70 23.55 -4.44
CA SER A 187 -21.16 24.01 -5.73
C SER A 187 -20.92 22.87 -6.70
N GLN A 188 -20.72 21.67 -6.19
CA GLN A 188 -20.50 20.41 -6.93
C GLN A 188 -19.52 20.52 -8.12
N GLN A 189 -18.52 21.41 -8.02
CA GLN A 189 -17.51 21.54 -9.06
C GLN A 189 -16.40 20.51 -8.86
N ILE A 190 -16.80 19.23 -8.96
CA ILE A 190 -15.94 18.08 -8.74
C ILE A 190 -15.68 17.42 -10.10
N PHE A 191 -14.40 17.25 -10.42
CA PHE A 191 -13.93 16.54 -11.60
C PHE A 191 -13.14 15.32 -11.18
N VAL A 192 -13.55 14.15 -11.60
CA VAL A 192 -12.86 12.89 -11.28
C VAL A 192 -12.43 12.17 -12.55
N VAL A 193 -11.26 11.56 -12.50
CA VAL A 193 -10.74 10.68 -13.54
C VAL A 193 -10.43 9.34 -12.92
N GLY A 194 -10.81 8.27 -13.58
CA GLY A 194 -10.54 6.93 -13.08
C GLY A 194 -10.94 5.85 -14.09
N ASP A 195 -10.48 4.66 -13.81
CA ASP A 195 -10.78 3.46 -14.58
C ASP A 195 -11.13 2.30 -13.65
N ASP A 196 -12.38 1.90 -13.60
CA ASP A 196 -12.88 0.82 -12.75
C ASP A 196 -12.20 -0.53 -13.05
N ASP A 197 -11.68 -0.76 -14.28
CA ASP A 197 -10.90 -1.93 -14.62
C ASP A 197 -9.51 -1.95 -13.96
N GLN A 198 -9.04 -0.80 -13.46
CA GLN A 198 -7.78 -0.65 -12.73
C GLN A 198 -7.96 -0.66 -11.20
N SER A 199 -9.17 -0.86 -10.68
CA SER A 199 -9.43 -0.93 -9.24
C SER A 199 -8.88 -2.23 -8.62
N ILE A 200 -7.59 -2.24 -8.29
CA ILE A 200 -6.88 -3.39 -7.72
C ILE A 200 -6.48 -3.20 -6.26
N TYR A 201 -6.80 -2.05 -5.64
CA TYR A 201 -6.39 -1.71 -4.27
C TYR A 201 -7.46 -1.93 -3.20
N ARG A 202 -8.47 -2.79 -3.46
CA ARG A 202 -9.48 -3.15 -2.46
C ARG A 202 -8.89 -3.62 -1.14
N PHE A 203 -7.76 -4.33 -1.18
CA PHE A 203 -7.07 -4.80 0.02
C PHE A 203 -6.43 -3.66 0.86
N ARG A 204 -6.42 -2.43 0.33
CA ARG A 204 -6.02 -1.19 1.02
C ARG A 204 -7.21 -0.31 1.37
N GLY A 205 -8.44 -0.81 1.32
CA GLY A 205 -9.64 -0.05 1.64
C GLY A 205 -10.30 0.66 0.45
N ALA A 206 -9.71 0.61 -0.76
CA ALA A 206 -10.34 1.22 -1.94
C ALA A 206 -11.73 0.63 -2.21
N SER A 207 -12.68 1.50 -2.55
CA SER A 207 -14.07 1.15 -2.83
C SER A 207 -14.43 1.44 -4.28
N ILE A 208 -14.52 0.39 -5.09
CA ILE A 208 -15.01 0.50 -6.47
C ILE A 208 -16.43 1.10 -6.51
N GLY A 209 -17.18 1.00 -5.42
CA GLY A 209 -18.51 1.60 -5.28
C GLY A 209 -18.51 3.11 -5.47
N ASN A 210 -17.41 3.79 -5.12
CA ASN A 210 -17.29 5.24 -5.27
C ASN A 210 -17.36 5.65 -6.74
N ILE A 211 -16.52 5.05 -7.59
CA ILE A 211 -16.55 5.38 -9.04
C ILE A 211 -17.84 4.89 -9.72
N LEU A 212 -18.29 3.68 -9.43
CA LEU A 212 -19.52 3.13 -10.04
C LEU A 212 -20.79 3.85 -9.58
N GLY A 213 -20.77 4.46 -8.41
CA GLY A 213 -21.88 5.22 -7.83
C GLY A 213 -21.83 6.72 -8.12
N PHE A 214 -20.74 7.24 -8.70
CA PHE A 214 -20.50 8.68 -8.81
C PHE A 214 -21.64 9.44 -9.47
N SER A 215 -22.11 9.00 -10.65
CA SER A 215 -23.23 9.65 -11.36
C SER A 215 -24.57 9.56 -10.65
N LYS A 216 -24.74 8.63 -9.71
CA LYS A 216 -25.93 8.56 -8.85
C LYS A 216 -25.85 9.48 -7.65
N THR A 217 -24.64 9.72 -7.18
CA THR A 217 -24.37 10.62 -6.05
C THR A 217 -24.46 12.09 -6.49
N TYR A 218 -24.00 12.38 -7.73
CA TYR A 218 -23.99 13.71 -8.33
C TYR A 218 -24.92 13.73 -9.53
N GLU A 219 -26.19 14.09 -9.31
CA GLU A 219 -27.26 13.99 -10.30
C GLU A 219 -27.01 14.81 -11.59
N THR A 220 -26.26 15.91 -11.47
CA THR A 220 -25.88 16.77 -12.61
C THR A 220 -24.57 16.34 -13.28
N CYS A 221 -24.11 15.13 -13.01
CA CYS A 221 -22.83 14.64 -13.52
C CYS A 221 -22.84 14.46 -15.04
N HIS A 222 -21.82 15.01 -15.69
CA HIS A 222 -21.50 14.74 -17.09
C HIS A 222 -20.38 13.72 -17.18
N THR A 223 -20.62 12.64 -17.92
CA THR A 223 -19.64 11.56 -18.09
C THR A 223 -19.00 11.65 -19.47
N PHE A 224 -17.65 11.70 -19.48
CA PHE A 224 -16.84 11.63 -20.68
C PHE A 224 -16.08 10.31 -20.71
N LYS A 225 -15.96 9.72 -21.89
CA LYS A 225 -15.18 8.48 -22.08
C LYS A 225 -13.93 8.79 -22.87
N LEU A 226 -12.79 8.28 -22.35
CA LEU A 226 -11.52 8.29 -23.06
C LEU A 226 -11.36 6.92 -23.71
N ASP A 227 -11.69 6.82 -25.00
CA ASP A 227 -11.72 5.57 -25.76
C ASP A 227 -10.48 5.38 -26.65
N THR A 228 -9.58 6.35 -26.69
CA THR A 228 -8.37 6.30 -27.50
C THR A 228 -7.13 6.12 -26.65
N ASN A 229 -6.41 5.01 -26.87
CA ASN A 229 -5.14 4.71 -26.19
C ASN A 229 -3.95 5.18 -27.04
N TYR A 230 -3.25 6.21 -26.57
CA TYR A 230 -2.08 6.80 -27.23
C TYR A 230 -0.75 6.18 -26.79
N ARG A 231 -0.77 5.27 -25.81
CA ARG A 231 0.43 4.72 -25.16
C ARG A 231 0.88 3.42 -25.81
N SER A 232 -0.05 2.53 -26.07
CA SER A 232 0.25 1.13 -26.30
C SER A 232 0.05 0.71 -27.75
N HIS A 233 0.86 -0.26 -28.17
CA HIS A 233 0.71 -0.93 -29.45
C HIS A 233 -0.70 -1.53 -29.61
N PRO A 234 -1.34 -1.49 -30.81
CA PRO A 234 -2.71 -1.98 -31.05
C PRO A 234 -2.95 -3.42 -30.59
N GLY A 235 -1.96 -4.30 -30.76
CA GLY A 235 -2.07 -5.69 -30.29
C GLY A 235 -2.09 -5.85 -28.78
N ILE A 236 -1.45 -4.94 -28.01
CA ILE A 236 -1.54 -4.92 -26.54
C ILE A 236 -2.94 -4.47 -26.13
N VAL A 237 -3.43 -3.38 -26.73
CA VAL A 237 -4.79 -2.89 -26.47
C VAL A 237 -5.82 -3.99 -26.71
N ARG A 238 -5.74 -4.65 -27.88
CA ARG A 238 -6.64 -5.76 -28.24
C ARG A 238 -6.55 -6.91 -27.25
N PHE A 239 -5.35 -7.34 -26.90
CA PHE A 239 -5.14 -8.43 -25.91
C PHE A 239 -5.78 -8.11 -24.56
N CYS A 240 -5.58 -6.90 -24.05
CA CYS A 240 -6.20 -6.46 -22.79
C CYS A 240 -7.73 -6.41 -22.89
N MET A 241 -8.27 -5.88 -23.99
CA MET A 241 -9.72 -5.84 -24.21
C MET A 241 -10.34 -7.24 -24.28
N ASP A 242 -9.72 -8.16 -24.99
CA ASP A 242 -10.19 -9.56 -25.11
C ASP A 242 -10.11 -10.28 -23.76
N TRP A 243 -9.06 -10.04 -22.98
CA TRP A 243 -8.94 -10.54 -21.61
C TRP A 243 -10.09 -10.05 -20.74
N MET A 244 -10.36 -8.74 -20.74
CA MET A 244 -11.43 -8.13 -19.94
C MET A 244 -12.82 -8.62 -20.37
N ARG A 245 -13.08 -8.84 -21.66
CA ARG A 245 -14.33 -9.43 -22.16
C ARG A 245 -14.50 -10.89 -21.71
N GLY A 246 -13.43 -11.64 -21.59
CA GLY A 246 -13.41 -13.03 -21.13
C GLY A 246 -13.76 -13.23 -19.65
N LEU A 247 -13.65 -12.18 -18.83
CA LEU A 247 -13.99 -12.23 -17.41
C LEU A 247 -15.51 -12.24 -17.20
N LYS A 248 -16.03 -13.30 -16.59
CA LYS A 248 -17.49 -13.50 -16.41
C LYS A 248 -18.05 -12.95 -15.10
N SER A 249 -17.20 -12.51 -14.18
CA SER A 249 -17.55 -12.18 -12.78
C SER A 249 -17.92 -10.72 -12.53
N TRP A 250 -18.44 -10.01 -13.56
CA TRP A 250 -18.81 -8.59 -13.44
C TRP A 250 -20.17 -8.34 -12.80
N ARG A 251 -20.96 -9.41 -12.53
CA ARG A 251 -22.23 -9.32 -11.81
C ARG A 251 -22.14 -10.06 -10.50
N GLY A 252 -22.56 -9.42 -9.40
CA GLY A 252 -22.78 -10.08 -8.13
C GLY A 252 -24.01 -10.99 -8.17
N ALA A 253 -24.14 -11.83 -7.14
CA ALA A 253 -25.31 -12.67 -6.95
C ALA A 253 -26.61 -11.86 -6.83
N ASP A 254 -26.53 -10.60 -6.41
CA ASP A 254 -27.61 -9.63 -6.28
C ASP A 254 -27.92 -8.88 -7.62
N GLY A 255 -27.27 -9.25 -8.71
CA GLY A 255 -27.43 -8.63 -10.03
C GLY A 255 -26.73 -7.28 -10.21
N ARG A 256 -26.05 -6.76 -9.18
CA ARG A 256 -25.30 -5.50 -9.30
C ARG A 256 -24.13 -5.65 -10.24
N MET A 257 -23.93 -4.62 -11.09
CA MET A 257 -22.77 -4.54 -11.98
C MET A 257 -21.56 -3.99 -11.19
N PHE A 258 -20.44 -4.69 -11.27
CA PHE A 258 -19.15 -4.25 -10.71
C PHE A 258 -18.23 -3.64 -11.76
N ARG A 259 -18.80 -3.19 -12.87
CA ARG A 259 -18.06 -2.58 -13.98
C ARG A 259 -18.97 -1.63 -14.76
N TYR A 260 -18.43 -0.51 -15.21
CA TYR A 260 -19.09 0.32 -16.22
C TYR A 260 -19.22 -0.43 -17.54
N VAL A 261 -20.32 -0.17 -18.25
CA VAL A 261 -20.44 -0.59 -19.64
C VAL A 261 -19.57 0.32 -20.49
N LYS A 262 -18.38 -0.18 -20.84
CA LYS A 262 -17.41 0.53 -21.67
C LYS A 262 -17.60 0.15 -23.13
N GLY A 263 -17.40 1.12 -24.05
CA GLY A 263 -17.13 0.84 -25.43
C GLY A 263 -15.75 0.21 -25.66
N ASP A 264 -15.44 -0.05 -26.91
CA ASP A 264 -14.11 -0.51 -27.28
C ASP A 264 -13.08 0.62 -27.15
N ILE A 265 -11.92 0.30 -26.60
CA ILE A 265 -10.77 1.20 -26.59
C ILE A 265 -9.97 0.96 -27.89
N HIS A 266 -9.65 2.02 -28.59
CA HIS A 266 -8.92 2.00 -29.84
C HIS A 266 -7.49 2.49 -29.61
N ALA A 267 -6.50 1.84 -30.24
CA ALA A 267 -5.14 2.36 -30.24
C ALA A 267 -5.02 3.50 -31.25
N ALA A 268 -4.33 4.58 -30.88
CA ALA A 268 -4.00 5.67 -31.81
C ALA A 268 -2.85 5.28 -32.77
N SER A 269 -2.02 4.32 -32.37
CA SER A 269 -0.92 3.81 -33.20
C SER A 269 -1.43 2.84 -34.25
N GLU A 270 -0.87 2.91 -35.45
CA GLU A 270 -1.08 1.98 -36.59
C GLU A 270 0.01 0.90 -36.65
N GLU A 271 0.85 0.79 -35.65
CA GLU A 271 1.95 -0.19 -35.63
C GLU A 271 1.43 -1.61 -35.85
N THR A 272 2.14 -2.38 -36.67
CA THR A 272 1.88 -3.77 -36.99
C THR A 272 2.89 -4.70 -36.32
N GLY A 273 2.49 -5.95 -36.10
CA GLY A 273 3.39 -6.97 -35.51
C GLY A 273 2.75 -7.76 -34.40
N THR A 274 3.57 -8.53 -33.69
CA THR A 274 3.14 -9.40 -32.59
C THR A 274 3.73 -8.87 -31.27
N PRO A 275 3.08 -7.89 -30.61
CA PRO A 275 3.62 -7.23 -29.40
C PRO A 275 3.48 -8.07 -28.14
N VAL A 276 2.65 -9.11 -28.15
CA VAL A 276 2.41 -9.97 -27.00
C VAL A 276 3.04 -11.32 -27.25
N LEU A 277 4.06 -11.67 -26.48
CA LEU A 277 4.79 -12.92 -26.57
C LEU A 277 4.65 -13.72 -25.29
N ARG A 278 4.59 -15.06 -25.43
CA ARG A 278 4.63 -15.98 -24.30
C ARG A 278 5.98 -16.66 -24.26
N ILE A 279 6.72 -16.48 -23.16
CA ILE A 279 7.99 -17.18 -22.89
C ILE A 279 7.70 -18.31 -21.91
N THR A 280 8.06 -19.53 -22.28
CA THR A 280 7.89 -20.74 -21.46
C THR A 280 9.23 -21.47 -21.30
N GLY A 281 9.37 -22.25 -20.25
CA GLY A 281 10.52 -23.13 -19.99
C GLY A 281 10.04 -24.45 -19.37
N LYS A 282 10.91 -25.45 -19.28
CA LYS A 282 10.64 -26.71 -18.60
C LYS A 282 10.42 -26.50 -17.10
N ASP A 283 11.15 -25.54 -16.57
CA ASP A 283 11.07 -25.08 -15.20
C ASP A 283 11.25 -23.56 -15.13
N LEU A 284 11.17 -23.03 -13.92
CA LEU A 284 11.27 -21.60 -13.67
C LEU A 284 12.68 -21.06 -13.99
N SER A 285 13.73 -21.87 -13.81
CA SER A 285 15.10 -21.46 -14.09
C SER A 285 15.34 -21.29 -15.60
N GLU A 286 14.86 -22.22 -16.40
CA GLU A 286 14.91 -22.11 -17.88
C GLU A 286 14.06 -20.92 -18.36
N CYS A 287 12.88 -20.72 -17.76
CA CYS A 287 12.04 -19.58 -18.09
C CYS A 287 12.79 -18.25 -17.85
N HIS A 288 13.44 -18.11 -16.69
CA HIS A 288 14.22 -16.93 -16.35
C HIS A 288 15.43 -16.72 -17.30
N ALA A 289 16.11 -17.81 -17.68
CA ALA A 289 17.20 -17.74 -18.64
C ALA A 289 16.70 -17.23 -20.01
N ARG A 290 15.59 -17.78 -20.51
CA ARG A 290 14.97 -17.36 -21.76
C ARG A 290 14.49 -15.89 -21.74
N ILE A 291 13.96 -15.42 -20.60
CA ILE A 291 13.60 -14.00 -20.41
C ILE A 291 14.86 -13.12 -20.53
N ALA A 292 15.94 -13.50 -19.86
CA ALA A 292 17.19 -12.77 -19.92
C ALA A 292 17.81 -12.76 -21.34
N ASP A 293 17.74 -13.92 -22.05
CA ASP A 293 18.16 -14.03 -23.46
C ASP A 293 17.33 -13.12 -24.37
N PHE A 294 16.02 -13.10 -24.15
CA PHE A 294 15.09 -12.27 -24.91
C PHE A 294 15.41 -10.79 -24.74
N ILE A 295 15.60 -10.33 -23.49
CA ILE A 295 15.92 -8.92 -23.18
C ILE A 295 17.26 -8.52 -23.81
N GLU A 296 18.28 -9.37 -23.69
CA GLU A 296 19.59 -9.15 -24.34
C GLU A 296 19.43 -9.07 -25.87
N GLY A 297 18.61 -9.95 -26.43
CA GLY A 297 18.31 -10.00 -27.85
C GLY A 297 17.61 -8.74 -28.37
N LEU A 298 16.70 -8.14 -27.58
CA LEU A 298 16.06 -6.85 -27.94
C LEU A 298 17.12 -5.76 -28.18
N LYS A 299 18.12 -5.66 -27.30
CA LYS A 299 19.18 -4.67 -27.43
C LYS A 299 20.12 -4.98 -28.60
N LYS A 300 20.50 -6.24 -28.78
CA LYS A 300 21.34 -6.68 -29.90
C LYS A 300 20.71 -6.41 -31.26
N ARG A 301 19.37 -6.50 -31.36
CA ARG A 301 18.62 -6.20 -32.59
C ARG A 301 18.27 -4.74 -32.76
N GLY A 302 18.68 -3.86 -31.83
CA GLY A 302 18.36 -2.43 -31.88
C GLY A 302 16.89 -2.08 -31.60
N GLN A 303 16.12 -3.03 -31.07
CA GLN A 303 14.72 -2.81 -30.71
C GLN A 303 14.57 -1.96 -29.43
N ILE A 304 15.60 -1.95 -28.60
CA ILE A 304 15.79 -1.04 -27.47
C ILE A 304 17.21 -0.46 -27.53
N THR A 305 17.34 0.78 -27.12
CA THR A 305 18.64 1.46 -27.02
C THR A 305 19.25 1.33 -25.64
N ASP A 306 18.42 1.20 -24.63
CA ASP A 306 18.81 1.06 -23.23
C ASP A 306 17.94 0.05 -22.50
N TYR A 307 18.52 -0.68 -21.53
CA TYR A 307 17.79 -1.63 -20.69
C TYR A 307 16.78 -0.94 -19.75
N ASN A 308 16.91 0.36 -19.49
CA ASN A 308 15.89 1.13 -18.75
C ASN A 308 14.55 1.22 -19.49
N GLN A 309 14.50 0.85 -20.78
CA GLN A 309 13.24 0.72 -21.53
C GLN A 309 12.48 -0.58 -21.22
N VAL A 310 13.05 -1.46 -20.39
CA VAL A 310 12.44 -2.74 -20.02
C VAL A 310 12.02 -2.73 -18.55
N ALA A 311 10.74 -2.98 -18.28
CA ALA A 311 10.23 -3.20 -16.94
C ALA A 311 9.78 -4.65 -16.78
N VAL A 312 10.13 -5.24 -15.63
CA VAL A 312 9.66 -6.58 -15.23
C VAL A 312 8.69 -6.44 -14.07
N LEU A 313 7.44 -6.82 -14.29
CA LEU A 313 6.40 -6.80 -13.28
C LEU A 313 6.26 -8.18 -12.63
N CYS A 314 6.26 -8.21 -11.31
CA CYS A 314 6.09 -9.43 -10.54
C CYS A 314 5.26 -9.16 -9.28
N SER A 315 4.62 -10.18 -8.73
CA SER A 315 3.79 -10.05 -7.51
C SER A 315 4.60 -9.59 -6.29
N SER A 316 5.87 -9.95 -6.23
CA SER A 316 6.80 -9.51 -5.18
C SER A 316 8.24 -9.48 -5.67
N VAL A 317 8.89 -8.34 -5.57
CA VAL A 317 10.33 -8.19 -5.87
C VAL A 317 11.23 -8.91 -4.84
N LYS A 318 10.68 -9.24 -3.66
CA LYS A 318 11.39 -9.97 -2.60
C LYS A 318 11.30 -11.49 -2.75
N SER A 319 10.48 -11.99 -3.68
CA SER A 319 10.29 -13.42 -3.88
C SER A 319 11.52 -14.13 -4.46
N ASN A 320 11.67 -15.42 -4.17
CA ASN A 320 12.75 -16.23 -4.75
C ASN A 320 12.76 -16.23 -6.28
N PRO A 321 11.60 -16.32 -6.99
CA PRO A 321 11.57 -16.17 -8.44
C PRO A 321 12.13 -14.84 -8.93
N SER A 322 11.78 -13.73 -8.30
CA SER A 322 12.30 -12.41 -8.70
C SER A 322 13.81 -12.30 -8.50
N ARG A 323 14.32 -12.86 -7.41
CA ARG A 323 15.78 -12.95 -7.15
C ARG A 323 16.49 -13.79 -8.21
N ALA A 324 15.92 -14.95 -8.54
CA ALA A 324 16.51 -15.84 -9.55
C ALA A 324 16.59 -15.16 -10.92
N LEU A 325 15.55 -14.42 -11.34
CA LEU A 325 15.58 -13.65 -12.58
C LEU A 325 16.65 -12.54 -12.54
N GLN A 326 16.75 -11.79 -11.43
CA GLN A 326 17.80 -10.77 -11.28
C GLN A 326 19.21 -11.36 -11.40
N LEU A 327 19.44 -12.57 -10.85
CA LEU A 327 20.72 -13.27 -11.00
C LEU A 327 20.99 -13.65 -12.45
N GLN A 328 20.00 -14.09 -13.21
CA GLN A 328 20.16 -14.41 -14.63
C GLN A 328 20.49 -13.15 -15.46
N LEU A 329 19.81 -12.03 -15.20
CA LEU A 329 20.11 -10.74 -15.84
C LEU A 329 21.54 -10.29 -15.52
N ARG A 330 21.95 -10.38 -14.24
CA ARG A 330 23.31 -10.02 -13.81
C ARG A 330 24.40 -10.88 -14.49
N ARG A 331 24.16 -12.20 -14.69
CA ARG A 331 25.08 -13.08 -15.41
C ARG A 331 25.32 -12.63 -16.86
N LYS A 332 24.36 -11.90 -17.44
CA LYS A 332 24.45 -11.32 -18.78
C LYS A 332 24.95 -9.86 -18.78
N GLY A 333 25.41 -9.37 -17.64
CA GLY A 333 25.85 -7.99 -17.51
C GLY A 333 24.70 -6.95 -17.53
N ILE A 334 23.44 -7.41 -17.37
CA ILE A 334 22.27 -6.54 -17.34
C ILE A 334 22.00 -6.16 -15.89
N ALA A 335 22.24 -4.88 -15.55
CA ALA A 335 21.90 -4.34 -14.23
C ALA A 335 20.38 -4.22 -14.11
N SER A 336 19.83 -4.60 -12.95
CA SER A 336 18.41 -4.44 -12.65
C SER A 336 18.22 -3.60 -11.38
N TYR A 337 17.22 -2.72 -11.40
CA TYR A 337 16.88 -1.86 -10.28
C TYR A 337 15.55 -2.31 -9.65
N ALA A 338 15.59 -2.66 -8.37
CA ALA A 338 14.42 -3.10 -7.61
C ALA A 338 14.40 -2.39 -6.25
N PRO A 339 13.89 -1.16 -6.17
CA PRO A 339 14.06 -0.27 -5.00
C PRO A 339 13.43 -0.81 -3.71
N ARG A 340 12.42 -1.66 -3.82
CA ARG A 340 11.71 -2.25 -2.67
C ARG A 340 12.13 -3.69 -2.33
N ALA A 341 13.20 -4.20 -2.96
CA ALA A 341 13.65 -5.58 -2.75
C ALA A 341 14.27 -5.83 -1.36
N GLY A 342 14.53 -4.79 -0.59
CA GLY A 342 15.15 -4.91 0.75
C GLY A 342 16.62 -5.32 0.70
N TRP A 343 17.29 -5.11 -0.41
CA TRP A 343 18.68 -5.56 -0.63
C TRP A 343 19.72 -4.65 0.01
N PHE A 344 19.31 -3.53 0.61
CA PHE A 344 20.24 -2.62 1.27
C PHE A 344 21.05 -3.36 2.35
N LEU A 345 20.38 -4.15 3.20
CA LEU A 345 21.01 -4.92 4.25
C LEU A 345 21.84 -6.12 3.74
N LYS A 346 21.67 -6.50 2.47
CA LYS A 346 22.43 -7.58 1.80
C LYS A 346 23.57 -7.05 0.91
N ARG A 347 23.87 -5.76 0.98
CA ARG A 347 25.07 -5.19 0.37
C ARG A 347 26.27 -5.55 1.23
N GLN A 348 27.36 -5.97 0.60
CA GLN A 348 28.55 -6.42 1.30
C GLN A 348 29.10 -5.38 2.27
N GLU A 349 29.05 -4.09 1.87
CA GLU A 349 29.50 -2.97 2.71
C GLU A 349 28.63 -2.80 3.94
N VAL A 350 27.31 -3.00 3.79
CA VAL A 350 26.33 -2.90 4.89
C VAL A 350 26.44 -4.11 5.81
N GLU A 351 26.57 -5.33 5.25
CA GLU A 351 26.79 -6.55 6.03
C GLU A 351 28.09 -6.46 6.82
N TRP A 352 29.15 -5.91 6.23
CA TRP A 352 30.41 -5.66 6.93
C TRP A 352 30.23 -4.67 8.07
N LEU A 353 29.59 -3.52 7.84
CA LEU A 353 29.35 -2.49 8.88
C LEU A 353 28.53 -3.07 10.03
N ILE A 354 27.38 -3.68 9.72
CA ILE A 354 26.50 -4.30 10.71
C ILE A 354 27.25 -5.41 11.45
N GLY A 355 27.94 -6.29 10.73
CA GLY A 355 28.71 -7.38 11.33
C GLY A 355 29.81 -6.88 12.28
N THR A 356 30.48 -5.78 11.94
CA THR A 356 31.47 -5.15 12.82
C THR A 356 30.83 -4.60 14.09
N LEU A 357 29.69 -3.94 13.99
CA LEU A 357 28.93 -3.46 15.16
C LEU A 357 28.48 -4.64 16.03
N LEU A 358 27.99 -5.72 15.45
CA LEU A 358 27.54 -6.92 16.16
C LEU A 358 28.70 -7.64 16.87
N LEU A 359 29.91 -7.60 16.32
CA LEU A 359 31.14 -8.12 17.02
C LEU A 359 31.47 -7.32 18.27
N LEU A 360 31.11 -6.04 18.33
CA LEU A 360 31.27 -5.20 19.49
C LEU A 360 30.22 -5.46 20.59
N PHE A 361 29.06 -6.04 20.19
CA PHE A 361 27.94 -6.34 21.09
C PHE A 361 27.55 -7.83 21.00
N PRO A 362 28.39 -8.76 21.52
CA PRO A 362 28.20 -10.20 21.33
C PRO A 362 26.96 -10.78 22.03
N SER A 363 26.41 -10.09 23.04
CA SER A 363 25.22 -10.53 23.79
C SER A 363 23.89 -10.43 22.98
N PHE A 364 23.95 -9.92 21.75
CA PHE A 364 22.73 -9.81 20.90
C PHE A 364 22.14 -11.20 20.57
N SER A 365 22.97 -12.22 20.28
CA SER A 365 22.52 -13.58 20.01
C SER A 365 21.77 -14.19 21.20
N ASP A 366 22.26 -14.00 22.41
CA ASP A 366 21.69 -14.56 23.63
C ASP A 366 20.27 -14.00 23.89
N SER A 367 20.06 -12.72 23.56
CA SER A 367 18.75 -12.07 23.68
C SER A 367 17.74 -12.58 22.65
N MET A 368 18.20 -13.15 21.53
CA MET A 368 17.35 -13.65 20.43
C MET A 368 17.05 -15.15 20.58
N GLU A 369 17.96 -15.94 21.14
CA GLU A 369 17.76 -17.38 21.35
C GLU A 369 16.67 -17.69 22.38
N ASN A 370 16.37 -16.77 23.28
CA ASN A 370 15.34 -16.90 24.32
C ASN A 370 13.94 -16.46 23.88
N ARG A 371 13.69 -16.24 22.59
CA ARG A 371 12.37 -15.85 22.06
C ARG A 371 11.59 -17.06 21.53
N ASP A 372 10.32 -17.17 21.92
CA ASP A 372 9.38 -18.23 21.49
C ASP A 372 9.03 -18.23 20.00
N ASP A 373 9.54 -17.26 19.21
CA ASP A 373 9.17 -17.03 17.82
C ASP A 373 10.24 -17.55 16.85
N MET A 374 10.26 -18.86 16.71
CA MET A 374 11.29 -19.62 15.98
C MET A 374 11.47 -19.24 14.50
N GLN A 375 10.43 -18.78 13.80
CA GLN A 375 10.52 -18.57 12.35
C GLN A 375 11.07 -17.19 11.98
N GLU A 376 10.65 -16.13 12.66
CA GLU A 376 11.18 -14.76 12.46
C GLU A 376 12.56 -14.62 13.10
N THR A 377 12.74 -15.19 14.28
CA THR A 377 14.03 -15.22 14.99
C THR A 377 15.10 -15.92 14.16
N ARG A 378 14.77 -17.04 13.48
CA ARG A 378 15.71 -17.75 12.63
C ARG A 378 16.20 -16.90 11.45
N GLY A 379 15.32 -16.17 10.77
CA GLY A 379 15.73 -15.28 9.69
C GLY A 379 16.60 -14.11 10.14
N ILE A 380 16.38 -13.60 11.35
CA ILE A 380 17.22 -12.55 11.97
C ILE A 380 18.57 -13.14 12.35
N LEU A 381 18.60 -14.32 13.00
CA LEU A 381 19.83 -15.01 13.37
C LEU A 381 20.68 -15.40 12.15
N ASP A 382 20.06 -15.90 11.07
CA ASP A 382 20.76 -16.17 9.81
C ASP A 382 21.45 -14.91 9.27
N THR A 383 20.75 -13.77 9.25
CA THR A 383 21.31 -12.48 8.84
C THR A 383 22.42 -12.01 9.81
N TYR A 384 22.24 -12.20 11.10
CA TYR A 384 23.25 -11.90 12.12
C TYR A 384 24.54 -12.69 11.88
N PHE A 385 24.46 -14.02 11.72
CA PHE A 385 25.62 -14.85 11.47
C PHE A 385 26.27 -14.59 10.11
N GLU A 386 25.49 -14.30 9.07
CA GLU A 386 26.01 -13.85 7.77
C GLU A 386 26.83 -12.57 7.90
N CYS A 387 26.28 -11.53 8.54
CA CYS A 387 26.97 -10.26 8.74
C CYS A 387 28.26 -10.44 9.58
N MET A 388 28.22 -11.22 10.65
CA MET A 388 29.39 -11.55 11.48
C MET A 388 30.46 -12.28 10.68
N GLY A 389 30.06 -13.24 9.83
CA GLY A 389 30.96 -13.98 8.94
C GLY A 389 31.67 -13.05 7.96
N VAL A 390 30.95 -12.14 7.32
CA VAL A 390 31.52 -11.13 6.41
C VAL A 390 32.52 -10.23 7.13
N ALA A 391 32.16 -9.72 8.31
CA ALA A 391 33.05 -8.86 9.11
C ALA A 391 34.34 -9.60 9.52
N ARG A 392 34.24 -10.84 9.99
CA ARG A 392 35.43 -11.66 10.33
C ARG A 392 36.34 -11.88 9.13
N MET A 393 35.79 -12.17 7.96
CA MET A 393 36.57 -12.34 6.72
C MET A 393 37.28 -11.04 6.33
N MET A 394 36.65 -9.89 6.49
CA MET A 394 37.26 -8.58 6.17
C MET A 394 38.39 -8.24 7.15
N LEU A 395 38.19 -8.48 8.46
CA LEU A 395 39.22 -8.25 9.49
C LEU A 395 40.41 -9.21 9.38
N ALA A 396 40.21 -10.37 8.76
CA ALA A 396 41.30 -11.34 8.53
C ALA A 396 42.23 -10.99 7.36
N LYS A 397 41.84 -10.00 6.50
CA LYS A 397 42.68 -9.60 5.36
C LYS A 397 43.94 -8.86 5.85
N PRO A 398 45.13 -9.18 5.31
CA PRO A 398 46.36 -8.44 5.66
C PRO A 398 46.20 -6.96 5.23
N GLY A 399 46.43 -6.05 6.16
CA GLY A 399 46.30 -4.61 5.96
C GLY A 399 45.11 -3.93 6.64
N HIS A 400 44.17 -4.67 7.19
CA HIS A 400 43.04 -4.13 7.98
C HIS A 400 43.18 -4.31 9.49
N ARG A 401 44.37 -4.75 9.97
CA ARG A 401 44.75 -4.75 11.39
C ARG A 401 45.46 -3.44 11.66
N ALA A 402 44.74 -2.42 12.08
CA ALA A 402 45.29 -1.24 12.72
C ALA A 402 44.77 -1.21 14.15
#